data_daaccb5cb98b6ba50b39724cacf50a8a
#
_entry.id   daaccb5cb98b6ba50b39724cacf50a8a
#
_cell.length_a   1.000
_cell.length_b   1.000
_cell.length_c   1.000
_cell.angle_alpha   90.00
_cell.angle_beta   90.00
_cell.angle_gamma   90.00
#
_symmetry.space_group_name_H-M   'P 1'
#
loop_
_entity.id
_entity.type
_entity.pdbx_description
1 polymer ?
#
loop_
_entity_poly.entity_id
_entity_poly.type
_entity_poly.pdbx_seq_one_letter_code
_entity_poly.pdbx_strand_id
1 'polypeptide(L)'
;MSSLLVPRIEYIHRPAFRLVIGVLLGALIAQSDYLFAISITLVVVIGVLLFYPFKKIKADLLIWTLLIAIAFGLYTHLRGARYEQILQPCSVSHARVKLLYPLITSAESEIRYRAKVELPSGQWINVQLKVPDSSTINEANSYGAEGVAALDLSPLSALKNKGYRKYLISEGIHATATIQSIETLAPMSNKPLISILQHWRYLLRHQFETLASDYIPWEGRGLIYAISLGDRSLLPSSLKRQFTDSGVAHLLALSGYHLGVVAWMASLLIGWALWRYEWRYLRYLLLFIVLLAYTLFSGASTATIRAFLLSTFLIGGKVFSRPTDPIQLLSLVFLVFIVINPFAYYSIGLLLSLSAVWGIYSFFPLFKRLLNPTNRLLQWLRDLICLAVAAQIGVLPLLFHYFGAAPLVFIWSNIPLVFISSLLIPLALIAFLLTAIFDWVPSSLLEMLRLLTGWMHSVTSLFSHDPMSLTLHFDGVALALYYLIAYLAYRLLHSYTCRVEIARITHPSHEEL
;
A
#
# COMPACT_ATOMS: atom_id res chain seq x y z
N MET A 1 34.29 4.40 -17.44
CA MET A 1 33.61 5.34 -18.36
C MET A 1 32.54 4.71 -19.26
N SER A 2 31.79 3.70 -18.84
CA SER A 2 30.82 3.01 -19.74
C SER A 2 29.53 2.57 -19.04
N SER A 3 29.14 3.17 -17.91
CA SER A 3 27.96 2.75 -17.12
C SER A 3 26.85 3.78 -16.99
N LEU A 4 26.84 4.83 -17.81
CA LEU A 4 25.85 5.92 -17.75
C LEU A 4 24.90 5.99 -18.95
N LEU A 5 24.80 4.94 -19.73
CA LEU A 5 23.67 4.78 -20.63
C LEU A 5 22.44 4.49 -19.78
N VAL A 6 21.72 5.58 -19.41
CA VAL A 6 20.38 5.47 -18.86
C VAL A 6 19.58 4.57 -19.78
N PRO A 7 19.08 3.42 -19.30
CA PRO A 7 18.31 2.54 -20.15
C PRO A 7 17.15 3.36 -20.72
N ARG A 8 17.05 3.41 -22.06
CA ARG A 8 15.87 3.98 -22.73
C ARG A 8 14.65 3.35 -22.09
N ILE A 9 13.86 4.15 -21.38
CA ILE A 9 12.65 3.68 -20.72
C ILE A 9 11.59 3.45 -21.81
N GLU A 10 11.74 2.37 -22.53
CA GLU A 10 10.72 1.90 -23.45
C GLU A 10 9.76 1.02 -22.65
N TYR A 11 8.81 1.66 -21.91
CA TYR A 11 7.77 0.97 -21.11
C TYR A 11 7.07 -0.15 -21.89
N ILE A 12 6.95 0.04 -23.21
CA ILE A 12 6.26 -0.89 -24.11
C ILE A 12 7.03 -2.20 -24.30
N HIS A 13 8.33 -2.22 -24.09
CA HIS A 13 9.13 -3.46 -24.19
C HIS A 13 9.11 -4.31 -22.92
N ARG A 14 8.43 -3.88 -21.86
CA ARG A 14 8.34 -4.60 -20.59
C ARG A 14 7.12 -5.51 -20.56
N PRO A 15 7.31 -6.84 -20.61
CA PRO A 15 6.18 -7.78 -20.77
C PRO A 15 5.16 -7.68 -19.64
N ALA A 16 5.57 -7.61 -18.37
CA ALA A 16 4.64 -7.52 -17.25
C ALA A 16 3.87 -6.19 -17.24
N PHE A 17 4.49 -5.08 -17.61
CA PHE A 17 3.82 -3.78 -17.71
C PHE A 17 2.73 -3.77 -18.79
N ARG A 18 2.96 -4.45 -19.90
CA ARG A 18 1.94 -4.62 -20.98
C ARG A 18 0.74 -5.42 -20.51
N LEU A 19 0.97 -6.51 -19.77
CA LEU A 19 -0.11 -7.29 -19.18
C LEU A 19 -0.95 -6.44 -18.23
N VAL A 20 -0.32 -5.57 -17.43
CA VAL A 20 -1.03 -4.63 -16.55
C VAL A 20 -1.91 -3.67 -17.35
N ILE A 21 -1.41 -3.11 -18.45
CA ILE A 21 -2.22 -2.25 -19.33
C ILE A 21 -3.44 -3.04 -19.87
N GLY A 22 -3.24 -4.25 -20.36
CA GLY A 22 -4.32 -5.11 -20.84
C GLY A 22 -5.37 -5.39 -19.76
N VAL A 23 -4.93 -5.71 -18.54
CA VAL A 23 -5.81 -5.94 -17.39
C VAL A 23 -6.59 -4.68 -17.00
N LEU A 24 -5.95 -3.51 -16.96
CA LEU A 24 -6.63 -2.25 -16.65
C LEU A 24 -7.66 -1.87 -17.71
N LEU A 25 -7.35 -2.06 -18.99
CA LEU A 25 -8.31 -1.86 -20.08
C LEU A 25 -9.48 -2.81 -19.96
N GLY A 26 -9.24 -4.09 -19.68
CA GLY A 26 -10.29 -5.08 -19.44
C GLY A 26 -11.17 -4.76 -18.23
N ALA A 27 -10.59 -4.20 -17.16
CA ALA A 27 -11.32 -3.74 -15.99
C ALA A 27 -12.24 -2.54 -16.32
N LEU A 28 -11.78 -1.62 -17.16
CA LEU A 28 -12.61 -0.51 -17.65
C LEU A 28 -13.79 -1.02 -18.50
N ILE A 29 -13.56 -2.01 -19.36
CA ILE A 29 -14.61 -2.65 -20.16
C ILE A 29 -15.68 -3.29 -19.26
N ALA A 30 -15.27 -3.93 -18.17
CA ALA A 30 -16.20 -4.59 -17.24
C ALA A 30 -17.06 -3.64 -16.39
N GLN A 31 -16.64 -2.37 -16.23
CA GLN A 31 -17.32 -1.41 -15.35
C GLN A 31 -18.30 -0.48 -16.05
N SER A 32 -18.21 -0.35 -17.36
CA SER A 32 -18.93 0.68 -18.12
C SER A 32 -20.03 0.08 -18.98
N ASP A 33 -21.06 0.87 -19.26
CA ASP A 33 -21.94 0.62 -20.39
C ASP A 33 -21.06 0.46 -21.63
N TYR A 34 -21.24 -0.66 -22.35
CA TYR A 34 -20.34 -1.16 -23.39
C TYR A 34 -19.80 -0.09 -24.37
N LEU A 35 -20.60 0.93 -24.69
CA LEU A 35 -20.24 2.01 -25.61
C LEU A 35 -19.13 2.94 -25.06
N PHE A 36 -19.15 3.25 -23.78
CA PHE A 36 -18.15 4.13 -23.14
C PHE A 36 -16.79 3.43 -23.00
N ALA A 37 -16.80 2.14 -22.67
CA ALA A 37 -15.58 1.33 -22.59
C ALA A 37 -14.89 1.16 -23.94
N ILE A 38 -15.69 0.89 -24.98
CA ILE A 38 -15.19 0.78 -26.36
C ILE A 38 -14.57 2.13 -26.78
N SER A 39 -15.20 3.26 -26.44
CA SER A 39 -14.69 4.58 -26.76
C SER A 39 -13.35 4.88 -26.07
N ILE A 40 -13.20 4.59 -24.77
CA ILE A 40 -11.94 4.77 -24.04
C ILE A 40 -10.86 3.82 -24.56
N THR A 41 -11.21 2.56 -24.81
CA THR A 41 -10.27 1.59 -25.37
C THR A 41 -9.79 2.03 -26.76
N LEU A 42 -10.68 2.55 -27.57
CA LEU A 42 -10.35 3.09 -28.89
C LEU A 42 -9.44 4.33 -28.79
N VAL A 43 -9.72 5.25 -27.86
CA VAL A 43 -8.89 6.45 -27.62
C VAL A 43 -7.50 6.08 -27.14
N VAL A 44 -7.37 5.11 -26.23
CA VAL A 44 -6.06 4.62 -25.74
C VAL A 44 -5.30 3.91 -26.86
N VAL A 45 -5.97 3.08 -27.66
CA VAL A 45 -5.36 2.41 -28.82
C VAL A 45 -4.94 3.41 -29.87
N ILE A 46 -5.77 4.38 -30.20
CA ILE A 46 -5.44 5.48 -31.14
C ILE A 46 -4.29 6.32 -30.57
N GLY A 47 -4.31 6.65 -29.29
CA GLY A 47 -3.23 7.37 -28.64
C GLY A 47 -1.90 6.62 -28.72
N VAL A 48 -1.90 5.31 -28.44
CA VAL A 48 -0.71 4.48 -28.59
C VAL A 48 -0.25 4.42 -30.07
N LEU A 49 -1.17 4.33 -31.01
CA LEU A 49 -0.86 4.30 -32.46
C LEU A 49 -0.33 5.65 -32.97
N LEU A 50 -0.87 6.78 -32.54
CA LEU A 50 -0.47 8.11 -33.00
C LEU A 50 0.88 8.55 -32.44
N PHE A 51 1.23 8.16 -31.22
CA PHE A 51 2.44 8.63 -30.54
C PHE A 51 3.62 7.65 -30.60
N TYR A 52 3.44 6.48 -31.24
CA TYR A 52 4.52 5.50 -31.39
C TYR A 52 5.02 5.45 -32.84
N PRO A 53 6.34 5.50 -33.10
CA PRO A 53 6.86 5.39 -34.45
C PRO A 53 6.52 4.02 -35.03
N PHE A 54 5.71 3.99 -36.09
CA PHE A 54 5.10 2.82 -36.75
C PHE A 54 6.07 1.68 -37.11
N LYS A 55 7.37 1.98 -37.19
CA LYS A 55 8.41 0.99 -37.56
C LYS A 55 8.76 -0.04 -36.44
N LYS A 56 8.24 0.11 -35.22
CA LYS A 56 8.64 -0.74 -34.08
C LYS A 56 7.51 -1.49 -33.37
N ILE A 57 6.24 -1.24 -33.69
CA ILE A 57 5.15 -2.02 -33.12
C ILE A 57 4.98 -3.29 -33.96
N LYS A 58 5.32 -4.43 -33.37
CA LYS A 58 4.86 -5.70 -33.92
C LYS A 58 3.34 -5.77 -33.71
N ALA A 59 2.58 -5.89 -34.78
CA ALA A 59 1.10 -5.98 -34.75
C ALA A 59 0.61 -7.04 -33.76
N ASP A 60 1.32 -8.14 -33.65
CA ASP A 60 1.11 -9.22 -32.69
C ASP A 60 0.96 -8.72 -31.26
N LEU A 61 1.71 -7.67 -30.87
CA LEU A 61 1.73 -7.16 -29.53
C LEU A 61 0.45 -6.43 -29.14
N LEU A 62 -0.10 -5.66 -30.07
CA LEU A 62 -1.37 -4.93 -29.88
C LEU A 62 -2.52 -5.92 -29.79
N ILE A 63 -2.50 -6.95 -30.65
CA ILE A 63 -3.48 -8.03 -30.66
C ILE A 63 -3.49 -8.75 -29.31
N TRP A 64 -2.32 -9.16 -28.79
CA TRP A 64 -2.24 -9.81 -27.48
C TRP A 64 -2.73 -8.94 -26.33
N THR A 65 -2.43 -7.63 -26.34
CA THR A 65 -2.90 -6.70 -25.28
C THR A 65 -4.43 -6.58 -25.33
N LEU A 66 -5.03 -6.50 -26.52
CA LEU A 66 -6.48 -6.45 -26.70
C LEU A 66 -7.16 -7.77 -26.30
N LEU A 67 -6.60 -8.92 -26.68
CA LEU A 67 -7.12 -10.23 -26.29
C LEU A 67 -7.11 -10.40 -24.78
N ILE A 68 -6.04 -10.00 -24.10
CA ILE A 68 -5.95 -10.03 -22.64
C ILE A 68 -6.98 -9.08 -22.02
N ALA A 69 -7.19 -7.88 -22.58
CA ALA A 69 -8.19 -6.93 -22.11
C ALA A 69 -9.60 -7.49 -22.20
N ILE A 70 -9.94 -8.09 -23.34
CA ILE A 70 -11.27 -8.72 -23.57
C ILE A 70 -11.46 -9.92 -22.63
N ALA A 71 -10.47 -10.82 -22.56
CA ALA A 71 -10.55 -12.01 -21.72
C ALA A 71 -10.69 -11.65 -20.24
N PHE A 72 -9.92 -10.66 -19.77
CA PHE A 72 -9.99 -10.20 -18.39
C PHE A 72 -11.31 -9.44 -18.11
N GLY A 73 -11.77 -8.60 -19.04
CA GLY A 73 -13.06 -7.92 -18.92
C GLY A 73 -14.23 -8.91 -18.81
N LEU A 74 -14.24 -9.94 -19.66
CA LEU A 74 -15.24 -11.01 -19.61
C LEU A 74 -15.14 -11.81 -18.30
N TYR A 75 -13.92 -12.16 -17.86
CA TYR A 75 -13.70 -12.89 -16.62
C TYR A 75 -14.20 -12.10 -15.39
N THR A 76 -13.89 -10.80 -15.30
CA THR A 76 -14.36 -9.95 -14.20
C THR A 76 -15.87 -9.74 -14.24
N HIS A 77 -16.47 -9.61 -15.44
CA HIS A 77 -17.92 -9.51 -15.59
C HIS A 77 -18.63 -10.78 -15.12
N LEU A 78 -18.16 -11.95 -15.55
CA LEU A 78 -18.73 -13.24 -15.14
C LEU A 78 -18.58 -13.49 -13.63
N ARG A 79 -17.44 -13.11 -13.04
CA ARG A 79 -17.21 -13.20 -11.60
C ARG A 79 -18.09 -12.20 -10.85
N GLY A 80 -18.25 -10.96 -11.35
CA GLY A 80 -19.11 -9.94 -10.78
C GLY A 80 -20.57 -10.37 -10.74
N ALA A 81 -21.08 -10.91 -11.84
CA ALA A 81 -22.44 -11.43 -11.91
C ALA A 81 -22.69 -12.56 -10.89
N ARG A 82 -21.72 -13.45 -10.69
CA ARG A 82 -21.80 -14.49 -9.64
C ARG A 82 -21.80 -13.90 -8.24
N TYR A 83 -21.03 -12.83 -8.01
CA TYR A 83 -20.97 -12.12 -6.72
C TYR A 83 -22.31 -11.46 -6.36
N GLU A 84 -23.02 -10.90 -7.33
CA GLU A 84 -24.30 -10.22 -7.11
C GLU A 84 -25.48 -11.20 -7.01
N GLN A 85 -25.41 -12.36 -7.67
CA GLN A 85 -26.46 -13.37 -7.64
C GLN A 85 -26.50 -14.23 -6.36
N ILE A 86 -25.39 -14.29 -5.61
CA ILE A 86 -25.22 -15.23 -4.47
C ILE A 86 -25.93 -14.73 -3.21
N LEU A 87 -26.25 -13.42 -3.08
CA LEU A 87 -26.70 -12.84 -1.83
C LEU A 87 -27.92 -11.94 -2.03
N GLN A 88 -29.07 -12.43 -1.60
CA GLN A 88 -30.19 -11.61 -1.19
C GLN A 88 -30.04 -11.27 0.30
N PRO A 89 -30.56 -10.09 0.77
CA PRO A 89 -30.62 -9.80 2.21
C PRO A 89 -31.36 -10.95 2.90
N CYS A 90 -30.74 -11.59 3.86
CA CYS A 90 -31.36 -12.68 4.60
C CYS A 90 -30.92 -12.67 6.07
N SER A 91 -31.88 -12.96 6.94
CA SER A 91 -31.61 -13.25 8.36
C SER A 91 -31.41 -14.76 8.49
N VAL A 92 -30.29 -15.15 9.08
CA VAL A 92 -29.96 -16.56 9.34
C VAL A 92 -29.91 -16.75 10.85
N SER A 93 -30.82 -17.52 11.40
CA SER A 93 -30.96 -17.74 12.85
C SER A 93 -29.82 -18.58 13.44
N HIS A 94 -29.28 -19.53 12.69
CA HIS A 94 -28.22 -20.46 13.15
C HIS A 94 -27.12 -20.56 12.09
N ALA A 95 -26.32 -19.47 11.91
CA ALA A 95 -25.20 -19.48 10.98
C ALA A 95 -23.92 -19.93 11.69
N ARG A 96 -23.18 -20.86 11.08
CA ARG A 96 -21.80 -21.13 11.51
C ARG A 96 -20.90 -19.97 11.13
N VAL A 97 -20.18 -19.45 12.12
CA VAL A 97 -19.29 -18.29 11.95
C VAL A 97 -17.89 -18.67 12.39
N LYS A 98 -16.89 -18.29 11.58
CA LYS A 98 -15.48 -18.37 11.92
C LYS A 98 -14.92 -16.97 12.01
N LEU A 99 -14.65 -16.49 13.21
CA LEU A 99 -13.98 -15.22 13.46
C LEU A 99 -12.49 -15.39 13.19
N LEU A 100 -11.93 -14.59 12.30
CA LEU A 100 -10.51 -14.65 11.99
C LEU A 100 -9.71 -13.71 12.90
N TYR A 101 -10.05 -12.44 12.87
CA TYR A 101 -9.45 -11.38 13.70
C TYR A 101 -10.31 -10.11 13.66
N PRO A 102 -10.21 -9.26 14.69
CA PRO A 102 -10.89 -7.97 14.68
C PRO A 102 -10.29 -7.05 13.62
N LEU A 103 -11.17 -6.40 12.86
CA LEU A 103 -10.83 -5.27 12.00
C LEU A 103 -11.00 -4.02 12.85
N ILE A 104 -9.89 -3.44 13.22
CA ILE A 104 -9.86 -2.32 14.15
C ILE A 104 -10.57 -1.13 13.55
N THR A 105 -11.63 -0.70 14.20
CA THR A 105 -12.33 0.55 13.93
C THR A 105 -12.09 1.56 15.04
N SER A 106 -11.95 2.82 14.63
CA SER A 106 -11.90 3.98 15.52
C SER A 106 -13.03 3.98 16.54
N ALA A 107 -12.72 4.42 17.74
CA ALA A 107 -13.48 5.07 18.85
C ALA A 107 -15.03 5.08 18.88
N GLU A 108 -15.72 4.56 17.90
CA GLU A 108 -17.17 4.33 17.93
C GLU A 108 -17.38 2.91 18.44
N SER A 109 -18.41 2.73 19.26
CA SER A 109 -18.79 1.53 20.00
C SER A 109 -18.96 0.22 19.20
N GLU A 110 -18.49 0.15 17.97
CA GLU A 110 -18.69 -0.97 17.07
C GLU A 110 -17.37 -1.63 16.69
N ILE A 111 -17.20 -2.88 17.10
CA ILE A 111 -16.07 -3.70 16.67
C ILE A 111 -16.46 -4.45 15.40
N ARG A 112 -15.61 -4.37 14.40
CA ARG A 112 -15.77 -5.13 13.15
C ARG A 112 -14.76 -6.27 13.10
N TYR A 113 -15.20 -7.42 12.62
CA TYR A 113 -14.37 -8.61 12.48
C TYR A 113 -14.29 -9.04 11.03
N ARG A 114 -13.14 -9.55 10.63
CA ARG A 114 -13.04 -10.37 9.43
C ARG A 114 -13.47 -11.77 9.80
N ALA A 115 -14.51 -12.26 9.16
CA ALA A 115 -15.10 -13.56 9.48
C ALA A 115 -15.44 -14.33 8.21
N LYS A 116 -15.65 -15.64 8.38
CA LYS A 116 -16.28 -16.49 7.37
C LYS A 116 -17.61 -16.96 7.92
N VAL A 117 -18.62 -16.94 7.08
CA VAL A 117 -19.97 -17.40 7.42
C VAL A 117 -20.35 -18.52 6.46
N GLU A 118 -20.92 -19.59 7.00
CA GLU A 118 -21.49 -20.68 6.20
C GLU A 118 -22.92 -20.32 5.81
N LEU A 119 -23.16 -20.27 4.51
CA LEU A 119 -24.51 -20.05 3.97
C LEU A 119 -25.35 -21.33 4.13
N PRO A 120 -26.71 -21.24 4.08
CA PRO A 120 -27.59 -22.40 4.09
C PRO A 120 -27.30 -23.40 2.96
N SER A 121 -26.62 -22.96 1.88
CA SER A 121 -26.13 -23.81 0.80
C SER A 121 -24.88 -24.64 1.15
N GLY A 122 -24.31 -24.51 2.37
CA GLY A 122 -23.05 -25.13 2.77
C GLY A 122 -21.79 -24.41 2.28
N GLN A 123 -21.94 -23.29 1.55
CA GLN A 123 -20.82 -22.53 1.01
C GLN A 123 -20.30 -21.51 2.02
N TRP A 124 -18.97 -21.45 2.21
CA TRP A 124 -18.32 -20.47 3.07
C TRP A 124 -18.02 -19.17 2.29
N ILE A 125 -18.45 -18.04 2.84
CA ILE A 125 -18.17 -16.70 2.29
C ILE A 125 -17.39 -15.84 3.29
N ASN A 126 -16.54 -14.95 2.78
CA ASN A 126 -15.86 -13.96 3.60
C ASN A 126 -16.81 -12.78 3.85
N VAL A 127 -16.98 -12.41 5.08
CA VAL A 127 -17.84 -11.30 5.49
C VAL A 127 -17.11 -10.32 6.39
N GLN A 128 -17.54 -9.07 6.35
CA GLN A 128 -17.23 -8.11 7.40
C GLN A 128 -18.37 -8.14 8.41
N LEU A 129 -18.07 -8.67 9.59
CA LEU A 129 -19.01 -8.87 10.65
C LEU A 129 -18.99 -7.66 11.60
N LYS A 130 -20.15 -7.07 11.86
CA LYS A 130 -20.36 -5.97 12.79
C LYS A 130 -20.93 -6.51 14.07
N VAL A 131 -20.30 -6.16 15.19
CA VAL A 131 -20.76 -6.49 16.54
C VAL A 131 -21.23 -5.19 17.19
N PRO A 132 -22.53 -5.02 17.46
CA PRO A 132 -23.07 -3.77 17.99
C PRO A 132 -22.63 -3.48 19.41
N ASP A 133 -22.38 -4.53 20.22
CA ASP A 133 -21.99 -4.40 21.62
C ASP A 133 -20.67 -5.14 21.87
N SER A 134 -19.66 -4.41 22.33
CA SER A 134 -18.33 -4.96 22.64
C SER A 134 -18.34 -5.93 23.82
N SER A 135 -19.39 -5.93 24.65
CA SER A 135 -19.53 -6.83 25.79
C SER A 135 -19.81 -8.29 25.40
N THR A 136 -20.32 -8.53 24.18
CA THR A 136 -20.71 -9.88 23.72
C THR A 136 -19.54 -10.76 23.28
N ILE A 137 -18.41 -10.18 22.89
CA ILE A 137 -17.21 -10.92 22.47
C ILE A 137 -15.98 -10.38 23.21
N ASN A 138 -15.38 -11.22 24.04
CA ASN A 138 -14.09 -10.89 24.63
C ASN A 138 -13.00 -10.87 23.55
N GLU A 139 -12.31 -9.72 23.38
CA GLU A 139 -11.30 -9.52 22.34
C GLU A 139 -10.23 -10.61 22.37
N ALA A 140 -9.76 -11.00 23.54
CA ALA A 140 -8.73 -12.03 23.67
C ALA A 140 -9.15 -13.39 23.08
N ASN A 141 -10.44 -13.75 23.19
CA ASN A 141 -10.99 -15.02 22.72
C ASN A 141 -11.48 -14.97 21.26
N SER A 142 -11.49 -13.79 20.63
CA SER A 142 -12.03 -13.62 19.28
C SER A 142 -11.07 -14.03 18.15
N TYR A 143 -9.80 -14.22 18.46
CA TYR A 143 -8.78 -14.60 17.47
C TYR A 143 -8.84 -16.10 17.12
N GLY A 144 -9.40 -16.43 15.97
CA GLY A 144 -9.59 -17.81 15.52
C GLY A 144 -10.63 -18.53 16.38
N ALA A 145 -11.80 -17.94 16.56
CA ALA A 145 -12.95 -18.56 17.21
C ALA A 145 -13.98 -19.02 16.18
N GLU A 146 -14.69 -20.09 16.48
CA GLU A 146 -15.82 -20.57 15.70
C GLU A 146 -17.03 -20.78 16.60
N GLY A 147 -18.21 -20.61 16.03
CA GLY A 147 -19.45 -20.73 16.79
C GLY A 147 -20.68 -20.64 15.91
N VAL A 148 -21.82 -20.57 16.58
CA VAL A 148 -23.13 -20.38 15.96
C VAL A 148 -23.70 -19.03 16.42
N ALA A 149 -24.19 -18.25 15.48
CA ALA A 149 -24.76 -16.94 15.74
C ALA A 149 -25.97 -16.67 14.83
N ALA A 150 -26.89 -15.85 15.33
CA ALA A 150 -27.92 -15.26 14.50
C ALA A 150 -27.37 -14.00 13.83
N LEU A 151 -27.49 -13.92 12.52
CA LEU A 151 -26.90 -12.89 11.70
C LEU A 151 -27.88 -12.30 10.71
N ASP A 152 -27.80 -10.99 10.51
CA ASP A 152 -28.37 -10.30 9.35
C ASP A 152 -27.29 -10.12 8.30
N LEU A 153 -27.39 -10.87 7.22
CA LEU A 153 -26.54 -10.78 6.05
C LEU A 153 -27.07 -9.72 5.08
N SER A 154 -26.25 -8.77 4.72
CA SER A 154 -26.57 -7.75 3.73
C SER A 154 -25.59 -7.82 2.56
N PRO A 155 -26.08 -7.91 1.31
CA PRO A 155 -25.21 -7.89 0.14
C PRO A 155 -24.51 -6.56 0.02
N LEU A 156 -23.34 -6.55 -0.61
CA LEU A 156 -22.58 -5.32 -0.82
C LEU A 156 -23.33 -4.31 -1.72
N SER A 157 -24.27 -4.78 -2.55
CA SER A 157 -25.14 -3.95 -3.37
C SER A 157 -26.03 -3.01 -2.54
N ALA A 158 -26.39 -3.41 -1.31
CA ALA A 158 -27.19 -2.59 -0.38
C ALA A 158 -26.43 -1.40 0.21
N LEU A 159 -25.10 -1.37 0.11
CA LEU A 159 -24.28 -0.27 0.63
C LEU A 159 -24.44 0.99 -0.21
N LYS A 160 -24.88 2.09 0.40
CA LYS A 160 -25.06 3.40 -0.25
C LYS A 160 -23.74 3.98 -0.78
N ASN A 161 -22.63 3.76 -0.07
CA ASN A 161 -21.31 4.28 -0.46
C ASN A 161 -20.64 3.34 -1.49
N LYS A 162 -20.67 3.75 -2.76
CA LYS A 162 -20.06 3.01 -3.88
C LYS A 162 -18.54 2.81 -3.72
N GLY A 163 -17.82 3.80 -3.15
CA GLY A 163 -16.38 3.70 -2.91
C GLY A 163 -16.05 2.64 -1.87
N TYR A 164 -16.78 2.62 -0.76
CA TYR A 164 -16.62 1.63 0.30
C TYR A 164 -16.99 0.21 -0.19
N ARG A 165 -18.04 0.07 -1.00
CA ARG A 165 -18.39 -1.19 -1.66
C ARG A 165 -17.23 -1.73 -2.51
N LYS A 166 -16.65 -0.90 -3.38
CA LYS A 166 -15.48 -1.26 -4.21
C LYS A 166 -14.29 -1.68 -3.36
N TYR A 167 -14.03 -0.96 -2.26
CA TYR A 167 -12.98 -1.32 -1.31
C TYR A 167 -13.20 -2.72 -0.71
N LEU A 168 -14.40 -3.03 -0.22
CA LEU A 168 -14.70 -4.35 0.35
C LEU A 168 -14.53 -5.48 -0.68
N ILE A 169 -14.98 -5.26 -1.92
CA ILE A 169 -14.78 -6.20 -3.03
C ILE A 169 -13.29 -6.44 -3.28
N SER A 170 -12.48 -5.38 -3.28
CA SER A 170 -11.03 -5.49 -3.48
C SER A 170 -10.31 -6.25 -2.35
N GLU A 171 -10.87 -6.23 -1.13
CA GLU A 171 -10.39 -7.02 0.01
C GLU A 171 -10.91 -8.47 0.01
N GLY A 172 -11.71 -8.86 -0.99
CA GLY A 172 -12.29 -10.20 -1.10
C GLY A 172 -13.41 -10.46 -0.09
N ILE A 173 -14.09 -9.41 0.35
CA ILE A 173 -15.29 -9.49 1.21
C ILE A 173 -16.52 -9.56 0.30
N HIS A 174 -17.40 -10.51 0.59
CA HIS A 174 -18.57 -10.82 -0.26
C HIS A 174 -19.84 -10.16 0.27
N ALA A 175 -19.93 -9.97 1.59
CA ALA A 175 -21.10 -9.39 2.26
C ALA A 175 -20.70 -8.68 3.54
N THR A 176 -21.62 -7.86 4.05
CA THR A 176 -21.59 -7.37 5.43
C THR A 176 -22.58 -8.17 6.25
N ALA A 177 -22.25 -8.41 7.52
CA ALA A 177 -23.13 -9.09 8.43
C ALA A 177 -23.20 -8.34 9.77
N THR A 178 -24.36 -8.35 10.40
CA THR A 178 -24.54 -7.81 11.75
C THR A 178 -24.96 -8.95 12.67
N ILE A 179 -24.30 -9.10 13.81
CA ILE A 179 -24.67 -10.09 14.83
C ILE A 179 -25.90 -9.60 15.56
N GLN A 180 -26.92 -10.46 15.66
CA GLN A 180 -28.07 -10.26 16.53
C GLN A 180 -27.88 -10.94 17.88
N SER A 181 -27.43 -12.20 17.87
CA SER A 181 -27.11 -12.97 19.06
C SER A 181 -26.04 -14.00 18.78
N ILE A 182 -25.28 -14.36 19.81
CA ILE A 182 -24.27 -15.42 19.77
C ILE A 182 -24.76 -16.55 20.67
N GLU A 183 -24.90 -17.75 20.11
CA GLU A 183 -25.33 -18.91 20.87
C GLU A 183 -24.13 -19.64 21.47
N THR A 184 -23.09 -19.84 20.67
CA THR A 184 -21.85 -20.51 21.08
C THR A 184 -20.65 -19.83 20.44
N LEU A 185 -19.57 -19.72 21.19
CA LEU A 185 -18.27 -19.27 20.67
C LEU A 185 -17.16 -20.06 21.36
N ALA A 186 -16.41 -20.81 20.60
CA ALA A 186 -15.30 -21.61 21.08
C ALA A 186 -14.04 -21.38 20.24
N PRO A 187 -12.83 -21.57 20.78
CA PRO A 187 -11.61 -21.48 19.98
C PRO A 187 -11.61 -22.58 18.92
N MET A 188 -11.20 -22.23 17.69
CA MET A 188 -11.06 -23.21 16.60
C MET A 188 -10.02 -24.25 16.94
N SER A 189 -10.29 -25.52 16.63
CA SER A 189 -9.32 -26.63 16.77
C SER A 189 -8.09 -26.41 15.88
N ASN A 190 -8.28 -25.88 14.65
CA ASN A 190 -7.24 -25.51 13.70
C ASN A 190 -7.30 -24.02 13.41
N LYS A 191 -6.58 -23.21 14.19
CA LYS A 191 -6.50 -21.76 13.97
C LYS A 191 -5.69 -21.44 12.73
N PRO A 192 -6.17 -20.58 11.82
CA PRO A 192 -5.34 -20.07 10.73
C PRO A 192 -4.08 -19.37 11.26
N LEU A 193 -2.96 -19.52 10.58
CA LEU A 193 -1.68 -18.91 10.97
C LEU A 193 -1.84 -17.40 11.23
N ILE A 194 -2.60 -16.71 10.37
CA ILE A 194 -2.85 -15.28 10.53
C ILE A 194 -3.56 -14.95 11.85
N SER A 195 -4.51 -15.76 12.28
CA SER A 195 -5.21 -15.54 13.56
C SER A 195 -4.28 -15.75 14.75
N ILE A 196 -3.38 -16.75 14.69
CA ILE A 196 -2.36 -16.99 15.70
C ILE A 196 -1.42 -15.79 15.82
N LEU A 197 -0.91 -15.29 14.67
CA LEU A 197 0.01 -14.15 14.64
C LEU A 197 -0.66 -12.86 15.12
N GLN A 198 -1.94 -12.64 14.77
CA GLN A 198 -2.70 -11.51 15.27
C GLN A 198 -2.94 -11.59 16.78
N HIS A 199 -3.17 -12.79 17.30
CA HIS A 199 -3.29 -12.99 18.75
C HIS A 199 -1.96 -12.71 19.48
N TRP A 200 -0.82 -13.19 18.94
CA TRP A 200 0.50 -12.85 19.46
C TRP A 200 0.77 -11.34 19.44
N ARG A 201 0.38 -10.65 18.38
CA ARG A 201 0.47 -9.19 18.29
C ARG A 201 -0.37 -8.50 19.37
N TYR A 202 -1.58 -9.00 19.62
CA TYR A 202 -2.45 -8.51 20.69
C TYR A 202 -1.80 -8.68 22.07
N LEU A 203 -1.26 -9.85 22.37
CA LEU A 203 -0.58 -10.12 23.63
C LEU A 203 0.63 -9.22 23.84
N LEU A 204 1.48 -9.09 22.82
CA LEU A 204 2.64 -8.21 22.86
C LEU A 204 2.25 -6.75 23.08
N ARG A 205 1.20 -6.29 22.39
CA ARG A 205 0.64 -4.96 22.62
C ARG A 205 0.23 -4.77 24.08
N HIS A 206 -0.48 -5.74 24.63
CA HIS A 206 -0.95 -5.67 26.01
C HIS A 206 0.20 -5.66 27.02
N GLN A 207 1.22 -6.49 26.83
CA GLN A 207 2.42 -6.48 27.67
C GLN A 207 3.16 -5.13 27.55
N PHE A 208 3.39 -4.63 26.35
CA PHE A 208 4.02 -3.32 26.16
C PHE A 208 3.18 -2.18 26.76
N GLU A 209 1.86 -2.25 26.71
CA GLU A 209 0.94 -1.28 27.30
C GLU A 209 1.16 -1.15 28.80
N THR A 210 1.31 -2.28 29.51
CA THR A 210 1.58 -2.26 30.95
C THR A 210 2.93 -1.65 31.31
N LEU A 211 3.95 -1.84 30.48
CA LEU A 211 5.29 -1.31 30.69
C LEU A 211 5.43 0.18 30.30
N ALA A 212 4.65 0.62 29.30
CA ALA A 212 4.78 1.94 28.73
C ALA A 212 3.75 2.96 29.25
N SER A 213 2.73 2.53 29.99
CA SER A 213 1.62 3.39 30.42
C SER A 213 2.06 4.58 31.25
N ASP A 214 3.04 4.40 32.14
CA ASP A 214 3.52 5.44 33.04
C ASP A 214 4.47 6.43 32.35
N TYR A 215 5.04 6.06 31.19
CA TYR A 215 6.03 6.86 30.48
C TYR A 215 5.46 7.58 29.27
N ILE A 216 4.59 6.91 28.51
CA ILE A 216 4.13 7.38 27.19
C ILE A 216 2.62 7.63 27.24
N PRO A 217 2.16 8.86 26.91
CA PRO A 217 0.73 9.16 26.78
C PRO A 217 0.02 8.20 25.82
N TRP A 218 -1.28 7.96 26.02
CA TRP A 218 -2.05 6.98 25.24
C TRP A 218 -2.04 7.28 23.73
N GLU A 219 -2.08 8.57 23.32
CA GLU A 219 -1.94 8.99 21.92
C GLU A 219 -0.59 8.59 21.34
N GLY A 220 0.49 8.75 22.12
CA GLY A 220 1.86 8.36 21.74
C GLY A 220 1.97 6.85 21.57
N ARG A 221 1.38 6.05 22.47
CA ARG A 221 1.33 4.59 22.35
C ARG A 221 0.55 4.20 21.10
N GLY A 222 -0.60 4.85 20.85
CA GLY A 222 -1.37 4.65 19.63
C GLY A 222 -0.57 4.93 18.35
N LEU A 223 0.28 5.98 18.33
CA LEU A 223 1.19 6.26 17.22
C LEU A 223 2.25 5.17 17.05
N ILE A 224 2.86 4.70 18.14
CA ILE A 224 3.85 3.60 18.10
C ILE A 224 3.23 2.36 17.47
N TYR A 225 2.03 1.95 17.91
CA TYR A 225 1.37 0.77 17.35
C TYR A 225 0.97 0.96 15.89
N ALA A 226 0.44 2.12 15.53
CA ALA A 226 0.03 2.38 14.15
C ALA A 226 1.21 2.35 13.17
N ILE A 227 2.32 3.00 13.53
CA ILE A 227 3.47 3.16 12.66
C ILE A 227 4.33 1.88 12.63
N SER A 228 4.48 1.17 13.77
CA SER A 228 5.36 0.00 13.84
C SER A 228 4.66 -1.31 13.54
N LEU A 229 3.41 -1.49 13.99
CA LEU A 229 2.65 -2.73 13.88
C LEU A 229 1.43 -2.62 12.95
N GLY A 230 1.10 -1.43 12.46
CA GLY A 230 -0.10 -1.21 11.64
C GLY A 230 -1.41 -1.25 12.41
N ASP A 231 -1.33 -1.23 13.73
CA ASP A 231 -2.49 -1.25 14.60
C ASP A 231 -2.97 0.17 14.92
N ARG A 232 -4.10 0.56 14.35
CA ARG A 232 -4.68 1.90 14.50
C ARG A 232 -5.82 1.96 15.51
N SER A 233 -6.02 0.91 16.31
CA SER A 233 -7.14 0.81 17.24
C SER A 233 -7.15 1.94 18.28
N LEU A 234 -5.98 2.25 18.81
CA LEU A 234 -5.80 3.26 19.86
C LEU A 234 -5.61 4.68 19.32
N LEU A 235 -5.65 4.88 17.99
CA LEU A 235 -5.53 6.22 17.43
C LEU A 235 -6.87 6.96 17.49
N PRO A 236 -6.95 8.12 18.15
CA PRO A 236 -8.15 8.95 18.15
C PRO A 236 -8.44 9.49 16.74
N SER A 237 -9.73 9.71 16.46
CA SER A 237 -10.18 10.26 15.18
C SER A 237 -9.61 11.66 14.91
N SER A 238 -9.43 12.48 15.96
CA SER A 238 -8.77 13.79 15.87
C SER A 238 -7.33 13.68 15.35
N LEU A 239 -6.54 12.74 15.90
CA LEU A 239 -5.16 12.55 15.49
C LEU A 239 -5.07 11.98 14.06
N LYS A 240 -5.95 11.03 13.68
CA LYS A 240 -6.05 10.55 12.29
C LYS A 240 -6.33 11.70 11.32
N ARG A 241 -7.22 12.62 11.70
CA ARG A 241 -7.54 13.80 10.90
C ARG A 241 -6.32 14.72 10.78
N GLN A 242 -5.60 15.02 11.87
CA GLN A 242 -4.39 15.85 11.82
C GLN A 242 -3.34 15.29 10.83
N PHE A 243 -3.12 13.96 10.83
CA PHE A 243 -2.21 13.31 9.86
C PHE A 243 -2.73 13.41 8.41
N THR A 244 -4.04 13.42 8.22
CA THR A 244 -4.64 13.57 6.89
C THR A 244 -4.50 15.00 6.41
N ASP A 245 -4.84 15.97 7.24
CA ASP A 245 -4.81 17.41 6.94
C ASP A 245 -3.37 17.91 6.71
N SER A 246 -2.39 17.33 7.43
CA SER A 246 -0.96 17.59 7.19
C SER A 246 -0.37 16.84 5.98
N GLY A 247 -1.16 16.03 5.26
CA GLY A 247 -0.74 15.32 4.03
C GLY A 247 0.10 14.07 4.25
N VAL A 248 0.21 13.60 5.50
CA VAL A 248 1.06 12.45 5.87
C VAL A 248 0.27 11.24 6.38
N ALA A 249 -1.00 11.14 6.03
CA ALA A 249 -1.86 10.00 6.37
C ALA A 249 -1.23 8.63 5.99
N HIS A 250 -0.35 8.62 4.98
CA HIS A 250 0.36 7.42 4.53
C HIS A 250 1.37 6.87 5.56
N LEU A 251 1.83 7.69 6.54
CA LEU A 251 2.68 7.23 7.64
C LEU A 251 1.91 6.41 8.68
N LEU A 252 0.61 6.65 8.83
CA LEU A 252 -0.25 5.83 9.69
C LEU A 252 -0.59 4.48 9.05
N ALA A 253 -0.45 4.38 7.74
CA ALA A 253 -0.61 3.12 7.02
C ALA A 253 0.75 2.47 6.85
N LEU A 254 0.89 1.21 7.25
CA LEU A 254 2.10 0.47 6.91
C LEU A 254 2.32 0.51 5.40
N SER A 255 3.48 0.99 5.00
CA SER A 255 3.82 1.24 3.60
C SER A 255 5.14 0.57 3.22
N GLY A 256 5.51 0.67 1.95
CA GLY A 256 6.82 0.23 1.49
C GLY A 256 7.99 0.91 2.21
N TYR A 257 7.81 2.14 2.67
CA TYR A 257 8.79 2.85 3.48
C TYR A 257 9.07 2.12 4.81
N HIS A 258 8.04 1.72 5.55
CA HIS A 258 8.17 0.99 6.82
C HIS A 258 8.93 -0.32 6.63
N LEU A 259 8.56 -1.11 5.62
CA LEU A 259 9.27 -2.34 5.28
C LEU A 259 10.71 -2.06 4.84
N GLY A 260 10.95 -0.94 4.15
CA GLY A 260 12.28 -0.47 3.76
C GLY A 260 13.17 -0.17 4.97
N VAL A 261 12.64 0.49 6.00
CA VAL A 261 13.36 0.76 7.27
C VAL A 261 13.71 -0.55 7.98
N VAL A 262 12.75 -1.49 8.06
CA VAL A 262 12.99 -2.83 8.63
C VAL A 262 14.04 -3.59 7.82
N ALA A 263 13.97 -3.55 6.48
CA ALA A 263 14.94 -4.19 5.61
C ALA A 263 16.36 -3.61 5.79
N TRP A 264 16.45 -2.28 5.93
CA TRP A 264 17.72 -1.59 6.18
C TRP A 264 18.31 -2.01 7.53
N MET A 265 17.52 -1.96 8.60
CA MET A 265 17.95 -2.38 9.95
C MET A 265 18.39 -3.84 9.97
N ALA A 266 17.56 -4.75 9.42
CA ALA A 266 17.89 -6.17 9.32
C ALA A 266 19.15 -6.41 8.50
N SER A 267 19.34 -5.68 7.38
CA SER A 267 20.53 -5.79 6.54
C SER A 267 21.80 -5.36 7.27
N LEU A 268 21.73 -4.35 8.14
CA LEU A 268 22.87 -3.92 8.96
C LEU A 268 23.24 -5.01 9.99
N LEU A 269 22.25 -5.53 10.73
CA LEU A 269 22.49 -6.54 11.76
C LEU A 269 22.99 -7.87 11.14
N ILE A 270 22.33 -8.34 10.09
CA ILE A 270 22.72 -9.56 9.39
C ILE A 270 24.08 -9.36 8.69
N GLY A 271 24.33 -8.20 8.10
CA GLY A 271 25.59 -7.86 7.45
C GLY A 271 26.75 -7.81 8.41
N TRP A 272 26.53 -7.27 9.63
CA TRP A 272 27.51 -7.28 10.69
C TRP A 272 27.81 -8.69 11.22
N ALA A 273 26.76 -9.51 11.46
CA ALA A 273 26.90 -10.86 11.96
C ALA A 273 27.52 -11.83 10.93
N LEU A 274 27.21 -11.64 9.67
CA LEU A 274 27.62 -12.48 8.55
C LEU A 274 28.44 -11.69 7.54
N TRP A 275 29.56 -11.06 7.96
CA TRP A 275 30.35 -10.14 7.12
C TRP A 275 31.09 -10.81 5.96
N ARG A 276 31.35 -12.15 6.02
CA ARG A 276 32.08 -12.88 4.98
C ARG A 276 31.23 -13.03 3.73
N TYR A 277 31.84 -12.88 2.56
CA TYR A 277 31.18 -12.98 1.24
C TYR A 277 30.52 -14.34 0.99
N GLU A 278 31.10 -15.40 1.51
CA GLU A 278 30.61 -16.77 1.39
C GLU A 278 29.17 -16.93 1.90
N TRP A 279 28.76 -16.11 2.89
CA TRP A 279 27.43 -16.13 3.50
C TRP A 279 26.39 -15.27 2.78
N ARG A 280 26.68 -14.77 1.55
CA ARG A 280 25.78 -13.84 0.83
C ARG A 280 24.36 -14.39 0.62
N TYR A 281 24.23 -15.69 0.28
CA TYR A 281 22.92 -16.32 0.08
C TYR A 281 22.17 -16.50 1.41
N LEU A 282 22.88 -16.83 2.49
CA LEU A 282 22.31 -16.90 3.82
C LEU A 282 21.81 -15.52 4.28
N ARG A 283 22.55 -14.44 4.00
CA ARG A 283 22.10 -13.06 4.27
C ARG A 283 20.79 -12.75 3.54
N TYR A 284 20.68 -13.11 2.27
CA TYR A 284 19.44 -12.89 1.51
C TYR A 284 18.27 -13.73 2.04
N LEU A 285 18.53 -14.98 2.43
CA LEU A 285 17.53 -15.85 3.03
C LEU A 285 17.04 -15.31 4.39
N LEU A 286 17.97 -14.90 5.27
CA LEU A 286 17.61 -14.31 6.57
C LEU A 286 16.84 -13.00 6.39
N LEU A 287 17.27 -12.14 5.47
CA LEU A 287 16.53 -10.92 5.16
C LEU A 287 15.11 -11.20 4.68
N PHE A 288 14.95 -12.18 3.78
CA PHE A 288 13.63 -12.61 3.33
C PHE A 288 12.76 -13.11 4.49
N ILE A 289 13.31 -13.93 5.40
CA ILE A 289 12.60 -14.45 6.58
C ILE A 289 12.17 -13.31 7.51
N VAL A 290 13.04 -12.35 7.79
CA VAL A 290 12.73 -11.19 8.64
C VAL A 290 11.60 -10.36 8.02
N LEU A 291 11.66 -10.08 6.72
CA LEU A 291 10.62 -9.31 6.03
C LEU A 291 9.28 -10.07 5.97
N LEU A 292 9.33 -11.38 5.77
CA LEU A 292 8.13 -12.22 5.83
C LEU A 292 7.52 -12.20 7.22
N ALA A 293 8.34 -12.43 8.26
CA ALA A 293 7.89 -12.42 9.65
C ALA A 293 7.26 -11.06 10.02
N TYR A 294 7.92 -9.94 9.69
CA TYR A 294 7.37 -8.63 9.92
C TYR A 294 6.05 -8.39 9.17
N THR A 295 5.97 -8.79 7.90
CA THR A 295 4.74 -8.66 7.10
C THR A 295 3.57 -9.41 7.71
N LEU A 296 3.79 -10.63 8.14
CA LEU A 296 2.77 -11.46 8.79
C LEU A 296 2.38 -10.90 10.17
N PHE A 297 3.37 -10.52 10.98
CA PHE A 297 3.16 -9.97 12.30
C PHE A 297 2.43 -8.62 12.28
N SER A 298 2.73 -7.78 11.29
CA SER A 298 2.06 -6.48 11.09
C SER A 298 0.63 -6.58 10.55
N GLY A 299 0.08 -7.79 10.42
CA GLY A 299 -1.30 -8.04 10.01
C GLY A 299 -1.49 -8.29 8.53
N ALA A 300 -0.41 -8.48 7.76
CA ALA A 300 -0.45 -8.80 6.34
C ALA A 300 -1.41 -7.88 5.54
N SER A 301 -1.34 -6.57 5.81
CA SER A 301 -2.15 -5.62 5.05
C SER A 301 -1.80 -5.67 3.57
N THR A 302 -2.74 -5.32 2.69
CA THR A 302 -2.49 -5.30 1.23
C THR A 302 -1.28 -4.44 0.86
N ALA A 303 -1.02 -3.35 1.62
CA ALA A 303 0.14 -2.48 1.43
C ALA A 303 1.47 -3.16 1.82
N THR A 304 1.51 -3.85 2.99
CA THR A 304 2.71 -4.57 3.43
C THR A 304 3.01 -5.78 2.57
N ILE A 305 1.98 -6.52 2.11
CA ILE A 305 2.16 -7.63 1.16
C ILE A 305 2.78 -7.13 -0.15
N ARG A 306 2.33 -5.99 -0.71
CA ARG A 306 2.94 -5.40 -1.92
C ARG A 306 4.41 -5.07 -1.72
N ALA A 307 4.73 -4.42 -0.61
CA ALA A 307 6.11 -4.06 -0.28
C ALA A 307 6.98 -5.29 -0.09
N PHE A 308 6.47 -6.33 0.57
CA PHE A 308 7.15 -7.61 0.75
C PHE A 308 7.42 -8.32 -0.59
N LEU A 309 6.41 -8.43 -1.45
CA LEU A 309 6.58 -9.03 -2.78
C LEU A 309 7.61 -8.26 -3.61
N LEU A 310 7.55 -6.91 -3.62
CA LEU A 310 8.53 -6.09 -4.31
C LEU A 310 9.95 -6.34 -3.77
N SER A 311 10.11 -6.37 -2.44
CA SER A 311 11.40 -6.66 -1.78
C SER A 311 11.90 -8.06 -2.12
N THR A 312 10.99 -9.05 -2.15
CA THR A 312 11.31 -10.44 -2.53
C THR A 312 11.82 -10.52 -3.96
N PHE A 313 11.17 -9.84 -4.90
CA PHE A 313 11.65 -9.80 -6.30
C PHE A 313 12.98 -9.07 -6.45
N LEU A 314 13.21 -7.99 -5.67
CA LEU A 314 14.51 -7.31 -5.64
C LEU A 314 15.62 -8.22 -5.08
N ILE A 315 15.35 -8.94 -4.00
CA ILE A 315 16.27 -9.94 -3.43
C ILE A 315 16.54 -11.05 -4.45
N GLY A 316 15.51 -11.57 -5.10
CA GLY A 316 15.62 -12.57 -6.15
C GLY A 316 16.50 -12.10 -7.30
N GLY A 317 16.33 -10.85 -7.77
CA GLY A 317 17.18 -10.25 -8.78
C GLY A 317 18.67 -10.24 -8.37
N LYS A 318 18.97 -9.92 -7.11
CA LYS A 318 20.34 -9.98 -6.56
C LYS A 318 20.88 -11.40 -6.47
N VAL A 319 20.05 -12.36 -6.01
CA VAL A 319 20.42 -13.78 -5.93
C VAL A 319 20.77 -14.35 -7.29
N PHE A 320 19.95 -14.05 -8.31
CA PHE A 320 20.15 -14.54 -9.68
C PHE A 320 21.06 -13.63 -10.53
N SER A 321 21.65 -12.58 -9.93
CA SER A 321 22.50 -11.60 -10.63
C SER A 321 21.83 -11.01 -11.88
N ARG A 322 20.52 -10.75 -11.79
CA ARG A 322 19.73 -10.15 -12.87
C ARG A 322 19.45 -8.68 -12.60
N PRO A 323 19.58 -7.80 -13.60
CA PRO A 323 19.19 -6.40 -13.44
C PRO A 323 17.68 -6.33 -13.16
N THR A 324 17.31 -5.54 -12.16
CA THR A 324 15.90 -5.35 -11.76
C THR A 324 15.40 -4.00 -12.22
N ASP A 325 14.24 -4.00 -12.84
CA ASP A 325 13.53 -2.81 -13.28
C ASP A 325 12.34 -2.58 -12.32
N PRO A 326 12.30 -1.48 -11.57
CA PRO A 326 11.24 -1.23 -10.59
C PRO A 326 9.82 -1.26 -11.17
N ILE A 327 9.62 -0.76 -12.39
CA ILE A 327 8.29 -0.76 -13.03
C ILE A 327 7.87 -2.18 -13.41
N GLN A 328 8.82 -2.98 -13.94
CA GLN A 328 8.57 -4.38 -14.24
C GLN A 328 8.20 -5.17 -12.98
N LEU A 329 8.95 -4.99 -11.89
CA LEU A 329 8.69 -5.66 -10.62
C LEU A 329 7.34 -5.25 -10.02
N LEU A 330 7.03 -3.95 -10.06
CA LEU A 330 5.74 -3.46 -9.58
C LEU A 330 4.56 -3.98 -10.41
N SER A 331 4.76 -4.07 -11.72
CA SER A 331 3.78 -4.68 -12.64
C SER A 331 3.55 -6.15 -12.31
N LEU A 332 4.62 -6.88 -11.97
CA LEU A 332 4.51 -8.28 -11.55
C LEU A 332 3.75 -8.41 -10.22
N VAL A 333 4.02 -7.52 -9.26
CA VAL A 333 3.26 -7.47 -8.00
C VAL A 333 1.78 -7.23 -8.27
N PHE A 334 1.44 -6.27 -9.14
CA PHE A 334 0.05 -6.01 -9.52
C PHE A 334 -0.62 -7.25 -10.12
N LEU A 335 0.05 -7.96 -11.02
CA LEU A 335 -0.46 -9.18 -11.63
C LEU A 335 -0.71 -10.28 -10.61
N VAL A 336 0.18 -10.44 -9.60
CA VAL A 336 -0.04 -11.39 -8.51
C VAL A 336 -1.34 -11.07 -7.76
N PHE A 337 -1.59 -9.79 -7.45
CA PHE A 337 -2.84 -9.39 -6.77
C PHE A 337 -4.07 -9.68 -7.64
N ILE A 338 -4.02 -9.42 -8.95
CA ILE A 338 -5.11 -9.69 -9.89
C ILE A 338 -5.40 -11.19 -10.01
N VAL A 339 -4.37 -12.03 -10.02
CA VAL A 339 -4.55 -13.50 -10.06
C VAL A 339 -5.26 -14.00 -8.79
N ILE A 340 -4.90 -13.46 -7.62
CA ILE A 340 -5.52 -13.83 -6.33
C ILE A 340 -6.95 -13.29 -6.24
N ASN A 341 -7.14 -12.01 -6.54
CA ASN A 341 -8.44 -11.35 -6.55
C ASN A 341 -8.59 -10.49 -7.81
N PRO A 342 -9.40 -10.88 -8.78
CA PRO A 342 -9.57 -10.14 -10.03
C PRO A 342 -10.10 -8.71 -9.82
N PHE A 343 -10.71 -8.42 -8.68
CA PHE A 343 -11.20 -7.08 -8.32
C PHE A 343 -10.18 -6.23 -7.56
N ALA A 344 -8.93 -6.68 -7.42
CA ALA A 344 -7.88 -5.92 -6.74
C ALA A 344 -7.61 -4.54 -7.39
N TYR A 345 -7.96 -4.33 -8.65
CA TYR A 345 -7.87 -3.04 -9.33
C TYR A 345 -8.79 -1.95 -8.73
N TYR A 346 -9.81 -2.32 -7.94
CA TYR A 346 -10.58 -1.36 -7.15
C TYR A 346 -9.81 -0.84 -5.92
N SER A 347 -8.72 -1.49 -5.54
CA SER A 347 -7.93 -1.05 -4.38
C SER A 347 -7.24 0.27 -4.68
N ILE A 348 -7.74 1.35 -4.07
CA ILE A 348 -7.16 2.69 -4.18
C ILE A 348 -5.68 2.65 -3.75
N GLY A 349 -5.37 1.93 -2.67
CA GLY A 349 -3.99 1.79 -2.18
C GLY A 349 -3.06 1.14 -3.20
N LEU A 350 -3.54 0.18 -4.00
CA LEU A 350 -2.77 -0.45 -5.08
C LEU A 350 -2.48 0.57 -6.19
N LEU A 351 -3.49 1.31 -6.62
CA LEU A 351 -3.35 2.36 -7.65
C LEU A 351 -2.41 3.47 -7.21
N LEU A 352 -2.54 3.95 -5.96
CA LEU A 352 -1.64 4.97 -5.39
C LEU A 352 -0.19 4.50 -5.33
N SER A 353 0.06 3.23 -5.01
CA SER A 353 1.43 2.69 -5.02
C SER A 353 2.01 2.61 -6.43
N LEU A 354 1.22 2.15 -7.41
CA LEU A 354 1.65 2.08 -8.81
C LEU A 354 2.02 3.47 -9.34
N SER A 355 1.14 4.44 -9.10
CA SER A 355 1.32 5.81 -9.59
C SER A 355 2.49 6.53 -8.88
N ALA A 356 2.69 6.32 -7.58
CA ALA A 356 3.82 6.86 -6.85
C ALA A 356 5.17 6.35 -7.41
N VAL A 357 5.30 5.04 -7.60
CA VAL A 357 6.53 4.46 -8.16
C VAL A 357 6.76 4.90 -9.60
N TRP A 358 5.69 5.00 -10.41
CA TRP A 358 5.78 5.56 -11.76
C TRP A 358 6.29 7.00 -11.74
N GLY A 359 5.74 7.85 -10.86
CA GLY A 359 6.17 9.23 -10.69
C GLY A 359 7.65 9.33 -10.29
N ILE A 360 8.05 8.58 -9.25
CA ILE A 360 9.44 8.54 -8.78
C ILE A 360 10.39 8.08 -9.90
N TYR A 361 10.08 6.97 -10.54
CA TYR A 361 10.96 6.39 -11.56
C TYR A 361 11.10 7.30 -12.79
N SER A 362 10.03 8.00 -13.16
CA SER A 362 10.02 8.89 -14.32
C SER A 362 10.68 10.24 -14.01
N PHE A 363 10.28 10.90 -12.93
CA PHE A 363 10.62 12.31 -12.70
C PHE A 363 11.81 12.52 -11.77
N PHE A 364 12.04 11.65 -10.77
CA PHE A 364 13.16 11.84 -9.85
C PHE A 364 14.54 11.92 -10.54
N PRO A 365 14.90 11.02 -11.50
CA PRO A 365 16.16 11.14 -12.20
C PRO A 365 16.30 12.43 -13.02
N LEU A 366 15.17 12.94 -13.57
CA LEU A 366 15.17 14.21 -14.32
C LEU A 366 15.43 15.40 -13.41
N PHE A 367 14.73 15.48 -12.27
CA PHE A 367 14.91 16.54 -11.28
C PHE A 367 16.32 16.55 -10.70
N LYS A 368 16.86 15.37 -10.42
CA LYS A 368 18.24 15.23 -9.95
C LYS A 368 19.29 15.74 -10.93
N ARG A 369 19.04 15.62 -12.23
CA ARG A 369 19.92 16.14 -13.27
C ARG A 369 19.80 17.65 -13.47
N LEU A 370 18.57 18.19 -13.36
CA LEU A 370 18.31 19.62 -13.52
C LEU A 370 18.84 20.44 -12.34
N LEU A 371 18.77 19.89 -11.14
CA LEU A 371 19.18 20.54 -9.90
C LEU A 371 20.45 19.84 -9.38
N ASN A 372 21.63 20.41 -9.59
CA ASN A 372 22.90 19.83 -9.14
C ASN A 372 23.70 20.79 -8.25
N PRO A 373 23.30 20.96 -6.97
CA PRO A 373 24.05 21.79 -6.03
C PRO A 373 25.39 21.14 -5.68
N THR A 374 26.39 21.96 -5.40
CA THR A 374 27.76 21.53 -5.09
C THR A 374 27.92 20.97 -3.67
N ASN A 375 27.12 21.48 -2.71
CA ASN A 375 27.20 21.09 -1.30
C ASN A 375 26.46 19.77 -1.05
N ARG A 376 27.08 18.83 -0.32
CA ARG A 376 26.51 17.51 0.05
C ARG A 376 25.19 17.61 0.82
N LEU A 377 25.07 18.58 1.76
CA LEU A 377 23.84 18.79 2.51
C LEU A 377 22.70 19.24 1.58
N LEU A 378 22.98 20.17 0.67
CA LEU A 378 22.02 20.65 -0.32
C LEU A 378 21.65 19.53 -1.32
N GLN A 379 22.58 18.65 -1.67
CA GLN A 379 22.28 17.46 -2.49
C GLN A 379 21.32 16.51 -1.78
N TRP A 380 21.53 16.27 -0.49
CA TRP A 380 20.64 15.43 0.31
C TRP A 380 19.22 16.04 0.43
N LEU A 381 19.13 17.33 0.75
CA LEU A 381 17.84 18.04 0.79
C LEU A 381 17.11 18.04 -0.57
N ARG A 382 17.86 18.33 -1.64
CA ARG A 382 17.33 18.23 -3.01
C ARG A 382 16.76 16.84 -3.29
N ASP A 383 17.51 15.77 -2.96
CA ASP A 383 17.08 14.40 -3.25
C ASP A 383 15.77 14.07 -2.49
N LEU A 384 15.61 14.52 -1.24
CA LEU A 384 14.36 14.37 -0.48
C LEU A 384 13.19 15.12 -1.13
N ILE A 385 13.39 16.39 -1.48
CA ILE A 385 12.36 17.22 -2.10
C ILE A 385 11.99 16.66 -3.48
N CYS A 386 12.97 16.35 -4.31
CA CYS A 386 12.73 15.80 -5.65
C CYS A 386 12.00 14.45 -5.59
N LEU A 387 12.33 13.60 -4.60
CA LEU A 387 11.64 12.33 -4.40
C LEU A 387 10.17 12.54 -4.02
N ALA A 388 9.91 13.46 -3.07
CA ALA A 388 8.55 13.78 -2.64
C ALA A 388 7.71 14.37 -3.78
N VAL A 389 8.25 15.33 -4.53
CA VAL A 389 7.57 15.96 -5.68
C VAL A 389 7.32 14.92 -6.79
N ALA A 390 8.30 14.10 -7.12
CA ALA A 390 8.17 13.07 -8.14
C ALA A 390 7.08 12.04 -7.78
N ALA A 391 7.02 11.60 -6.52
CA ALA A 391 5.95 10.74 -6.03
C ALA A 391 4.58 11.40 -6.16
N GLN A 392 4.51 12.68 -5.78
CA GLN A 392 3.26 13.43 -5.78
C GLN A 392 2.72 13.68 -7.19
N ILE A 393 3.56 13.92 -8.18
CA ILE A 393 3.14 13.99 -9.59
C ILE A 393 2.39 12.72 -10.00
N GLY A 394 2.83 11.56 -9.53
CA GLY A 394 2.11 10.31 -9.78
C GLY A 394 0.79 10.19 -9.02
N VAL A 395 0.76 10.59 -7.75
CA VAL A 395 -0.35 10.31 -6.82
C VAL A 395 -1.46 11.36 -6.89
N LEU A 396 -1.11 12.62 -7.12
CA LEU A 396 -2.00 13.78 -7.03
C LEU A 396 -3.32 13.63 -7.83
N PRO A 397 -3.31 13.18 -9.09
CA PRO A 397 -4.54 13.05 -9.86
C PRO A 397 -5.50 12.01 -9.27
N LEU A 398 -4.98 10.95 -8.67
CA LEU A 398 -5.79 9.94 -7.98
C LEU A 398 -6.37 10.50 -6.67
N LEU A 399 -5.62 11.33 -5.94
CA LEU A 399 -6.14 12.00 -4.75
C LEU A 399 -7.33 12.90 -5.11
N PHE A 400 -7.22 13.70 -6.18
CA PHE A 400 -8.34 14.53 -6.65
C PHE A 400 -9.52 13.70 -7.15
N HIS A 401 -9.28 12.58 -7.81
CA HIS A 401 -10.34 11.71 -8.31
C HIS A 401 -11.11 11.02 -7.18
N TYR A 402 -10.41 10.47 -6.17
CA TYR A 402 -11.03 9.65 -5.12
C TYR A 402 -11.42 10.45 -3.87
N PHE A 403 -10.66 11.48 -3.51
CA PHE A 403 -10.84 12.23 -2.26
C PHE A 403 -11.25 13.69 -2.48
N GLY A 404 -11.15 14.21 -3.70
CA GLY A 404 -11.56 15.57 -4.04
C GLY A 404 -10.65 16.67 -3.48
N ALA A 405 -9.61 16.32 -2.72
CA ALA A 405 -8.69 17.28 -2.11
C ALA A 405 -7.30 16.69 -1.93
N ALA A 406 -6.28 17.54 -1.98
CA ALA A 406 -4.91 17.19 -1.63
C ALA A 406 -4.28 18.32 -0.82
N PRO A 407 -3.72 18.06 0.37
CA PRO A 407 -3.03 19.05 1.16
C PRO A 407 -1.68 19.41 0.51
N LEU A 408 -1.43 20.70 0.29
CA LEU A 408 -0.19 21.18 -0.32
C LEU A 408 0.97 21.26 0.67
N VAL A 409 0.68 21.28 1.95
CA VAL A 409 1.68 21.29 3.04
C VAL A 409 2.53 20.01 3.13
N PHE A 410 2.14 18.96 2.38
CA PHE A 410 2.82 17.64 2.42
C PHE A 410 4.34 17.72 2.18
N ILE A 411 4.83 18.68 1.40
CA ILE A 411 6.27 18.83 1.14
C ILE A 411 7.01 19.17 2.44
N TRP A 412 6.46 20.10 3.21
CA TRP A 412 7.08 20.61 4.43
C TRP A 412 6.87 19.66 5.62
N SER A 413 5.70 19.08 5.75
CA SER A 413 5.36 18.13 6.82
C SER A 413 6.06 16.78 6.65
N ASN A 414 6.24 16.32 5.41
CA ASN A 414 6.79 15.01 5.12
C ASN A 414 8.26 14.88 5.54
N ILE A 415 9.08 15.92 5.32
CA ILE A 415 10.51 15.88 5.64
C ILE A 415 10.77 15.57 7.13
N PRO A 416 10.26 16.37 8.09
CA PRO A 416 10.48 16.08 9.51
C PRO A 416 9.79 14.80 9.98
N LEU A 417 8.57 14.51 9.50
CA LEU A 417 7.81 13.34 9.94
C LEU A 417 8.40 12.02 9.44
N VAL A 418 8.90 11.97 8.21
CA VAL A 418 9.65 10.80 7.71
C VAL A 418 10.94 10.63 8.49
N PHE A 419 11.66 11.69 8.81
CA PHE A 419 12.87 11.61 9.64
C PHE A 419 12.55 11.06 11.02
N ILE A 420 11.57 11.63 11.74
CA ILE A 420 11.14 11.15 13.06
C ILE A 420 10.70 9.69 12.99
N SER A 421 9.90 9.31 12.00
CA SER A 421 9.42 7.93 11.86
C SER A 421 10.54 6.95 11.53
N SER A 422 11.60 7.39 10.82
CA SER A 422 12.78 6.54 10.56
C SER A 422 13.56 6.15 11.80
N LEU A 423 13.49 6.97 12.86
CA LEU A 423 14.04 6.68 14.19
C LEU A 423 13.03 5.92 15.06
N LEU A 424 11.76 6.31 15.00
CA LEU A 424 10.70 5.72 15.83
C LEU A 424 10.51 4.22 15.54
N ILE A 425 10.49 3.82 14.25
CA ILE A 425 10.24 2.43 13.86
C ILE A 425 11.29 1.47 14.44
N PRO A 426 12.61 1.67 14.25
CA PRO A 426 13.62 0.78 14.82
C PRO A 426 13.56 0.71 16.35
N LEU A 427 13.42 1.87 17.02
CA LEU A 427 13.37 1.92 18.48
C LEU A 427 12.13 1.22 19.04
N ALA A 428 10.98 1.39 18.40
CA ALA A 428 9.76 0.70 18.78
C ALA A 428 9.87 -0.82 18.57
N LEU A 429 10.46 -1.27 17.46
CA LEU A 429 10.67 -2.70 17.20
C LEU A 429 11.66 -3.31 18.22
N ILE A 430 12.70 -2.58 18.61
CA ILE A 430 13.59 -2.99 19.69
C ILE A 430 12.83 -3.09 21.02
N ALA A 431 12.00 -2.10 21.36
CA ALA A 431 11.20 -2.12 22.56
C ALA A 431 10.24 -3.31 22.59
N PHE A 432 9.56 -3.61 21.49
CA PHE A 432 8.69 -4.79 21.37
C PHE A 432 9.47 -6.11 21.49
N LEU A 433 10.68 -6.18 20.93
CA LEU A 433 11.53 -7.35 21.06
C LEU A 433 11.97 -7.57 22.50
N LEU A 434 12.36 -6.52 23.21
CA LEU A 434 12.71 -6.57 24.63
C LEU A 434 11.51 -6.97 25.49
N THR A 435 10.34 -6.39 25.22
CA THR A 435 9.08 -6.81 25.88
C THR A 435 8.81 -8.29 25.67
N ALA A 436 8.94 -8.79 24.43
CA ALA A 436 8.62 -10.20 24.10
C ALA A 436 9.58 -11.22 24.73
N ILE A 437 10.86 -10.85 24.92
CA ILE A 437 11.91 -11.77 25.41
C ILE A 437 12.10 -11.65 26.92
N PHE A 438 12.11 -10.42 27.44
CA PHE A 438 12.52 -10.14 28.81
C PHE A 438 11.39 -9.58 29.70
N ASP A 439 10.21 -9.30 29.12
CA ASP A 439 9.10 -8.61 29.80
C ASP A 439 9.57 -7.30 30.49
N TRP A 440 10.53 -6.63 29.86
CA TRP A 440 11.16 -5.42 30.37
C TRP A 440 11.66 -4.53 29.25
N VAL A 441 11.56 -3.20 29.45
CA VAL A 441 12.07 -2.18 28.53
C VAL A 441 12.82 -1.10 29.34
N PRO A 442 14.03 -0.68 28.92
CA PRO A 442 14.74 0.40 29.59
C PRO A 442 13.92 1.69 29.60
N SER A 443 13.86 2.37 30.75
CA SER A 443 13.16 3.66 30.88
C SER A 443 13.68 4.72 29.90
N SER A 444 14.99 4.73 29.63
CA SER A 444 15.59 5.61 28.63
C SER A 444 15.04 5.40 27.23
N LEU A 445 14.76 4.14 26.83
CA LEU A 445 14.15 3.83 25.52
C LEU A 445 12.70 4.27 25.48
N LEU A 446 11.93 4.07 26.56
CA LEU A 446 10.53 4.54 26.67
C LEU A 446 10.48 6.07 26.59
N GLU A 447 11.41 6.76 27.24
CA GLU A 447 11.50 8.22 27.19
C GLU A 447 11.86 8.73 25.79
N MET A 448 12.77 8.07 25.07
CA MET A 448 13.05 8.39 23.66
C MET A 448 11.81 8.22 22.78
N LEU A 449 11.06 7.14 22.96
CA LEU A 449 9.81 6.90 22.24
C LEU A 449 8.77 7.98 22.57
N ARG A 450 8.67 8.40 23.84
CA ARG A 450 7.80 9.51 24.27
C ARG A 450 8.17 10.82 23.57
N LEU A 451 9.45 11.17 23.52
CA LEU A 451 9.92 12.38 22.86
C LEU A 451 9.64 12.36 21.36
N LEU A 452 9.92 11.26 20.68
CA LEU A 452 9.68 11.13 19.24
C LEU A 452 8.19 11.21 18.89
N THR A 453 7.32 10.55 19.66
CA THR A 453 5.87 10.63 19.46
C THR A 453 5.31 12.02 19.78
N GLY A 454 5.86 12.69 20.80
CA GLY A 454 5.53 14.08 21.13
C GLY A 454 5.92 15.06 20.01
N TRP A 455 7.13 14.93 19.46
CA TRP A 455 7.56 15.72 18.30
C TRP A 455 6.70 15.45 17.08
N MET A 456 6.35 14.19 16.83
CA MET A 456 5.50 13.82 15.72
C MET A 456 4.11 14.45 15.83
N HIS A 457 3.52 14.44 17.04
CA HIS A 457 2.27 15.11 17.34
C HIS A 457 2.37 16.63 17.15
N SER A 458 3.43 17.27 17.66
CA SER A 458 3.64 18.72 17.53
C SER A 458 3.79 19.16 16.07
N VAL A 459 4.55 18.40 15.28
CA VAL A 459 4.74 18.70 13.85
C VAL A 459 3.41 18.51 13.08
N THR A 460 2.68 17.43 13.34
CA THR A 460 1.37 17.23 12.66
C THR A 460 0.35 18.29 13.06
N SER A 461 0.31 18.67 14.33
CA SER A 461 -0.54 19.74 14.84
C SER A 461 -0.24 21.09 14.16
N LEU A 462 1.05 21.43 14.01
CA LEU A 462 1.48 22.67 13.33
C LEU A 462 0.95 22.75 11.90
N PHE A 463 1.07 21.67 11.13
CA PHE A 463 0.68 21.63 9.71
C PHE A 463 -0.80 21.31 9.48
N SER A 464 -1.55 20.90 10.50
CA SER A 464 -2.99 20.61 10.39
C SER A 464 -3.88 21.81 10.69
N HIS A 465 -3.35 22.87 11.32
CA HIS A 465 -4.15 24.03 11.77
C HIS A 465 -4.72 24.86 10.62
N ASP A 466 -3.97 24.94 9.51
CA ASP A 466 -4.38 25.64 8.31
C ASP A 466 -3.91 24.84 7.09
N PRO A 467 -4.59 23.75 6.77
CA PRO A 467 -4.18 22.92 5.65
C PRO A 467 -4.43 23.71 4.37
N MET A 468 -3.36 24.19 3.74
CA MET A 468 -3.44 24.67 2.36
C MET A 468 -3.85 23.48 1.48
N SER A 469 -5.13 23.15 1.49
CA SER A 469 -5.67 22.05 0.68
C SER A 469 -6.19 22.59 -0.64
N LEU A 470 -5.67 22.04 -1.72
CA LEU A 470 -6.23 22.26 -3.06
C LEU A 470 -7.40 21.30 -3.24
N THR A 471 -8.60 21.85 -3.41
CA THR A 471 -9.81 21.08 -3.68
C THR A 471 -10.09 21.08 -5.18
N LEU A 472 -9.93 19.95 -5.82
CA LEU A 472 -10.24 19.74 -7.23
C LEU A 472 -10.92 18.38 -7.37
N HIS A 473 -11.91 18.29 -8.24
CA HIS A 473 -12.56 17.02 -8.53
C HIS A 473 -12.22 16.60 -9.95
N PHE A 474 -11.46 15.51 -10.10
CA PHE A 474 -11.14 14.94 -11.39
C PHE A 474 -12.14 13.84 -11.72
N ASP A 475 -12.80 13.98 -12.85
CA ASP A 475 -13.52 12.88 -13.47
C ASP A 475 -12.52 11.92 -14.19
N GLY A 476 -13.03 10.84 -14.75
CA GLY A 476 -12.18 9.87 -15.46
C GLY A 476 -11.44 10.46 -16.67
N VAL A 477 -12.04 11.45 -17.33
CA VAL A 477 -11.44 12.12 -18.50
C VAL A 477 -10.28 13.03 -18.05
N ALA A 478 -10.51 13.84 -17.01
CA ALA A 478 -9.48 14.72 -16.43
C ALA A 478 -8.31 13.90 -15.90
N LEU A 479 -8.58 12.77 -15.27
CA LEU A 479 -7.56 11.83 -14.80
C LEU A 479 -6.69 11.31 -15.97
N ALA A 480 -7.31 10.86 -17.04
CA ALA A 480 -6.62 10.36 -18.23
C ALA A 480 -5.78 11.45 -18.91
N LEU A 481 -6.35 12.66 -19.06
CA LEU A 481 -5.66 13.82 -19.64
C LEU A 481 -4.44 14.21 -18.79
N TYR A 482 -4.56 14.21 -17.45
CA TYR A 482 -3.42 14.53 -16.59
C TYR A 482 -2.26 13.57 -16.82
N TYR A 483 -2.50 12.23 -16.80
CA TYR A 483 -1.43 11.27 -17.03
C TYR A 483 -0.84 11.35 -18.43
N LEU A 484 -1.64 11.69 -19.43
CA LEU A 484 -1.16 11.94 -20.78
C LEU A 484 -0.22 13.17 -20.81
N ILE A 485 -0.64 14.28 -20.22
CA ILE A 485 0.18 15.51 -20.12
C ILE A 485 1.46 15.25 -19.35
N ALA A 486 1.38 14.58 -18.20
CA ALA A 486 2.54 14.22 -17.39
C ALA A 486 3.52 13.31 -18.17
N TYR A 487 3.01 12.36 -18.94
CA TYR A 487 3.84 11.52 -19.82
C TYR A 487 4.50 12.32 -20.94
N LEU A 488 3.78 13.23 -21.58
CA LEU A 488 4.33 14.11 -22.62
C LEU A 488 5.41 15.05 -22.04
N ALA A 489 5.14 15.64 -20.88
CA ALA A 489 6.12 16.47 -20.16
C ALA A 489 7.38 15.66 -19.81
N TYR A 490 7.23 14.44 -19.32
CA TYR A 490 8.34 13.51 -19.09
C TYR A 490 9.16 13.30 -20.39
N ARG A 491 8.49 13.00 -21.50
CA ARG A 491 9.16 12.77 -22.80
C ARG A 491 9.95 14.00 -23.27
N LEU A 492 9.37 15.19 -23.15
CA LEU A 492 10.01 16.46 -23.53
C LEU A 492 11.23 16.76 -22.64
N LEU A 493 11.07 16.67 -21.32
CA LEU A 493 12.16 16.91 -20.36
C LEU A 493 13.29 15.90 -20.55
N HIS A 494 12.97 14.63 -20.75
CA HIS A 494 13.96 13.59 -21.01
C HIS A 494 14.74 13.85 -22.29
N SER A 495 14.06 14.23 -23.38
CA SER A 495 14.73 14.58 -24.64
C SER A 495 15.63 15.81 -24.51
N TYR A 496 15.18 16.81 -23.74
CA TYR A 496 15.96 18.00 -23.45
C TYR A 496 17.23 17.68 -22.64
N THR A 497 17.10 16.92 -21.54
CA THR A 497 18.24 16.53 -20.71
C THR A 497 19.27 15.69 -21.48
N CYS A 498 18.82 14.80 -22.35
CA CYS A 498 19.73 14.03 -23.23
C CYS A 498 20.48 14.93 -24.23
N ARG A 499 19.81 15.94 -24.80
CA ARG A 499 20.47 16.90 -25.73
C ARG A 499 21.52 17.74 -25.03
N VAL A 500 21.22 18.23 -23.82
CA VAL A 500 22.16 19.02 -23.00
C VAL A 500 23.37 18.17 -22.62
N GLU A 501 23.20 16.90 -22.28
CA GLU A 501 24.30 15.99 -21.93
C GLU A 501 25.19 15.69 -23.16
N ILE A 502 24.60 15.46 -24.32
CA ILE A 502 25.34 15.31 -25.58
C ILE A 502 26.13 16.57 -25.92
N ALA A 503 25.51 17.76 -25.78
CA ALA A 503 26.19 19.02 -26.05
C ALA A 503 27.39 19.27 -25.12
N ARG A 504 27.30 18.91 -23.83
CA ARG A 504 28.43 18.97 -22.89
C ARG A 504 29.58 18.02 -23.25
N ILE A 505 29.27 16.84 -23.77
CA ILE A 505 30.28 15.84 -24.17
C ILE A 505 30.95 16.28 -25.47
N THR A 506 30.22 16.88 -26.41
CA THR A 506 30.74 17.30 -27.72
C THR A 506 31.48 18.65 -27.69
N HIS A 507 31.16 19.51 -26.72
CA HIS A 507 31.80 20.81 -26.52
C HIS A 507 32.15 20.98 -25.03
N PRO A 508 33.24 20.31 -24.53
CA PRO A 508 33.71 20.55 -23.17
C PRO A 508 34.13 22.02 -23.05
N SER A 509 33.54 22.74 -22.09
CA SER A 509 33.94 24.11 -21.78
C SER A 509 35.40 24.11 -21.28
N HIS A 510 36.18 25.11 -21.70
CA HIS A 510 37.61 25.25 -21.35
C HIS A 510 37.90 25.36 -19.82
N GLU A 511 36.88 25.30 -18.95
CA GLU A 511 37.03 25.29 -17.48
C GLU A 511 37.17 23.88 -16.88
N GLU A 512 37.05 22.80 -17.67
CA GLU A 512 37.22 21.41 -17.20
C GLU A 512 38.52 20.73 -17.72
N LEU A 513 39.40 21.47 -18.41
CA LEU A 513 40.75 21.07 -18.77
C LEU A 513 41.79 21.69 -17.81
#